data_e5faaae1bafd8a6f61ea9ca06af476ce
#
_entry.id   e5faaae1bafd8a6f61ea9ca06af476ce
#
_cell.length_a   1.000
_cell.length_b   1.000
_cell.length_c   1.000
_cell.angle_alpha   90.00
_cell.angle_beta   90.00
_cell.angle_gamma   90.00
#
_symmetry.space_group_name_H-M   'P 1'
#
loop_
_entity.id
_entity.type
_entity.pdbx_description
1 polymer ?
#
loop_
_entity_poly.entity_id
_entity_poly.type
_entity_poly.pdbx_seq_one_letter_code
_entity_poly.pdbx_strand_id
1 'polypeptide(L)'
;MSEFHHVSVLLEECIEGLNIRSDGIYVDGTLGGAGHSGCIAAKLTTGRLIGIDRDPIALDAARKRLEPYRDRVSLVHANYSEIENVLDGLDIDGVDGILLDLGVSSPQLDDGERGFSYMVDAPLDMRMNSADTRDAHLIVNSWSYEELKKILYEYGEERYAPQIAAAICRRREEKPVKTTLELVDIIRSAMPASALREKQHPAKRSFQAIRIAVNDELNDLSKVMEAAIPRLNRGGRLAVITFHSLEDRIVKNAMAGAAKGCTCPPNFPVCVCGKKPQVRLITRKPIVSGEDELERNPRARSAKLRICEKL
;
A
#
# COMPACT_ATOMS: atom_id res chain seq x y z
N MET A 1 -15.28 25.69 -6.67
CA MET A 1 -14.29 24.67 -6.25
C MET A 1 -15.08 23.58 -5.56
N SER A 2 -15.28 22.43 -6.21
CA SER A 2 -15.96 21.29 -5.60
C SER A 2 -15.03 20.75 -4.52
N GLU A 3 -15.45 20.79 -3.26
CA GLU A 3 -14.80 20.03 -2.20
C GLU A 3 -14.85 18.56 -2.58
N PHE A 4 -13.71 18.02 -2.96
CA PHE A 4 -13.55 16.61 -3.26
C PHE A 4 -13.60 15.85 -1.93
N HIS A 5 -14.78 15.30 -1.60
CA HIS A 5 -14.92 14.41 -0.46
C HIS A 5 -14.22 13.10 -0.77
N HIS A 6 -12.97 13.00 -0.30
CA HIS A 6 -12.24 11.74 -0.28
C HIS A 6 -12.97 10.76 0.62
N VAL A 7 -13.59 9.74 0.03
CA VAL A 7 -14.19 8.61 0.78
C VAL A 7 -13.12 7.55 0.96
N SER A 8 -12.76 7.26 2.22
CA SER A 8 -11.83 6.18 2.54
C SER A 8 -12.42 4.84 2.12
N VAL A 9 -11.58 3.97 1.57
CA VAL A 9 -11.98 2.65 1.07
C VAL A 9 -12.25 1.69 2.23
N LEU A 10 -13.37 0.95 2.19
CA LEU A 10 -13.76 -0.03 3.22
C LEU A 10 -13.71 0.55 4.65
N LEU A 11 -14.14 1.82 4.81
CA LEU A 11 -13.99 2.56 6.05
C LEU A 11 -14.70 1.87 7.21
N GLU A 12 -15.96 1.52 7.04
CA GLU A 12 -16.77 0.91 8.10
C GLU A 12 -16.21 -0.45 8.49
N GLU A 13 -15.87 -1.27 7.50
CA GLU A 13 -15.30 -2.60 7.69
C GLU A 13 -13.93 -2.56 8.41
N CYS A 14 -13.11 -1.54 8.12
CA CYS A 14 -11.84 -1.33 8.84
C CYS A 14 -12.08 -0.94 10.30
N ILE A 15 -12.97 0.00 10.56
CA ILE A 15 -13.26 0.49 11.90
C ILE A 15 -13.90 -0.61 12.78
N GLU A 16 -14.84 -1.39 12.22
CA GLU A 16 -15.40 -2.57 12.88
C GLU A 16 -14.35 -3.65 13.08
N GLY A 17 -13.56 -3.90 12.01
CA GLY A 17 -12.51 -4.90 12.01
C GLY A 17 -11.42 -4.66 13.04
N LEU A 18 -11.03 -3.42 13.29
CA LEU A 18 -10.06 -3.04 14.31
C LEU A 18 -10.57 -3.23 15.73
N ASN A 19 -11.90 -3.32 15.96
CA ASN A 19 -12.52 -3.49 17.28
C ASN A 19 -11.99 -2.47 18.31
N ILE A 20 -12.13 -1.18 17.98
CA ILE A 20 -11.47 -0.08 18.69
C ILE A 20 -11.97 0.04 20.12
N ARG A 21 -11.02 0.01 21.08
CA ARG A 21 -11.23 0.34 22.49
C ARG A 21 -10.88 1.81 22.71
N SER A 22 -11.65 2.49 23.53
CA SER A 22 -11.50 3.93 23.77
C SER A 22 -10.21 4.33 24.49
N ASP A 23 -9.58 3.37 25.18
CA ASP A 23 -8.31 3.50 25.91
C ASP A 23 -7.11 2.89 25.19
N GLY A 24 -7.32 2.29 24.01
CA GLY A 24 -6.30 1.56 23.26
C GLY A 24 -5.33 2.45 22.47
N ILE A 25 -4.22 1.86 22.05
CA ILE A 25 -3.20 2.49 21.21
C ILE A 25 -3.31 1.93 19.80
N TYR A 26 -3.45 2.81 18.81
CA TYR A 26 -3.63 2.43 17.41
C TYR A 26 -2.57 3.07 16.51
N VAL A 27 -2.18 2.37 15.47
CA VAL A 27 -1.30 2.88 14.40
C VAL A 27 -2.06 2.87 13.08
N ASP A 28 -2.05 4.01 12.39
CA ASP A 28 -2.38 4.11 10.98
C ASP A 28 -1.06 4.31 10.22
N GLY A 29 -0.57 3.25 9.56
CA GLY A 29 0.73 3.26 8.88
C GLY A 29 0.69 3.92 7.50
N THR A 30 -0.49 4.30 7.02
CA THR A 30 -0.76 4.86 5.69
C THR A 30 -1.77 6.00 5.82
N LEU A 31 -1.37 7.02 6.56
CA LEU A 31 -2.23 8.08 7.04
C LEU A 31 -3.02 8.80 5.91
N GLY A 32 -2.35 9.08 4.78
CA GLY A 32 -2.93 9.76 3.64
C GLY A 32 -3.72 11.01 4.02
N GLY A 33 -4.98 11.11 3.56
CA GLY A 33 -5.90 12.20 3.94
C GLY A 33 -6.54 12.04 5.32
N ALA A 34 -6.07 11.11 6.15
CA ALA A 34 -6.53 10.83 7.52
C ALA A 34 -8.02 10.47 7.65
N GLY A 35 -8.61 9.81 6.64
CA GLY A 35 -10.01 9.42 6.69
C GLY A 35 -10.28 8.33 7.73
N HIS A 36 -9.56 7.23 7.67
CA HIS A 36 -9.60 6.17 8.66
C HIS A 36 -9.14 6.68 10.03
N SER A 37 -8.03 7.40 10.07
CA SER A 37 -7.46 8.00 11.27
C SER A 37 -8.44 8.92 12.01
N GLY A 38 -9.24 9.72 11.30
CA GLY A 38 -10.28 10.56 11.88
C GLY A 38 -11.36 9.74 12.61
N CYS A 39 -11.79 8.63 12.00
CA CYS A 39 -12.77 7.71 12.61
C CYS A 39 -12.18 6.95 13.80
N ILE A 40 -10.90 6.56 13.75
CA ILE A 40 -10.21 5.94 14.87
C ILE A 40 -10.13 6.95 16.04
N ALA A 41 -9.58 8.16 15.78
CA ALA A 41 -9.40 9.20 16.79
C ALA A 41 -10.71 9.63 17.47
N ALA A 42 -11.81 9.67 16.73
CA ALA A 42 -13.13 9.98 17.26
C ALA A 42 -13.66 8.94 18.28
N LYS A 43 -13.20 7.68 18.19
CA LYS A 43 -13.58 6.61 19.13
C LYS A 43 -12.68 6.54 20.35
N LEU A 44 -11.53 7.23 20.35
CA LEU A 44 -10.60 7.25 21.48
C LEU A 44 -11.02 8.32 22.52
N THR A 45 -10.88 7.98 23.80
CA THR A 45 -11.05 8.90 24.94
C THR A 45 -9.72 9.16 25.65
N THR A 46 -9.12 8.13 26.19
CA THR A 46 -7.79 8.16 26.84
C THR A 46 -6.72 7.44 26.02
N GLY A 47 -7.12 6.76 24.96
CA GLY A 47 -6.23 6.07 24.04
C GLY A 47 -5.44 7.03 23.13
N ARG A 48 -4.56 6.46 22.31
CA ARG A 48 -3.63 7.21 21.46
C ARG A 48 -3.66 6.68 20.03
N LEU A 49 -3.56 7.59 19.05
CA LEU A 49 -3.37 7.26 17.63
C LEU A 49 -1.99 7.74 17.18
N ILE A 50 -1.24 6.85 16.53
CA ILE A 50 0.00 7.15 15.83
C ILE A 50 -0.29 7.09 14.34
N GLY A 51 -0.17 8.22 13.64
CA GLY A 51 -0.30 8.30 12.19
C GLY A 51 1.08 8.38 11.54
N ILE A 52 1.38 7.45 10.65
CA ILE A 52 2.66 7.40 9.91
C ILE A 52 2.36 7.65 8.44
N ASP A 53 3.14 8.52 7.81
CA ASP A 53 3.15 8.67 6.36
C ASP A 53 4.55 9.07 5.87
N ARG A 54 4.91 8.58 4.70
CA ARG A 54 6.16 8.96 4.02
C ARG A 54 6.01 10.21 3.16
N ASP A 55 4.77 10.66 2.89
CA ASP A 55 4.47 11.86 2.13
C ASP A 55 4.25 13.07 3.06
N PRO A 56 5.13 14.09 3.03
CA PRO A 56 4.95 15.29 3.85
C PRO A 56 3.62 16.02 3.58
N ILE A 57 3.12 15.97 2.34
CA ILE A 57 1.85 16.59 1.95
C ILE A 57 0.67 15.90 2.66
N ALA A 58 0.72 14.57 2.75
CA ALA A 58 -0.28 13.80 3.49
C ALA A 58 -0.27 14.17 4.98
N LEU A 59 0.90 14.29 5.60
CA LEU A 59 1.04 14.69 7.00
C LEU A 59 0.47 16.09 7.28
N ASP A 60 0.67 17.05 6.35
CA ASP A 60 0.12 18.40 6.50
C ASP A 60 -1.41 18.43 6.37
N ALA A 61 -1.96 17.63 5.46
CA ALA A 61 -3.41 17.47 5.33
C ALA A 61 -4.02 16.78 6.57
N ALA A 62 -3.37 15.72 7.05
CA ALA A 62 -3.79 14.99 8.23
C ALA A 62 -3.73 15.84 9.50
N ARG A 63 -2.70 16.68 9.67
CA ARG A 63 -2.59 17.61 10.83
C ARG A 63 -3.80 18.52 10.91
N LYS A 64 -4.26 19.07 9.78
CA LYS A 64 -5.46 19.91 9.74
C LYS A 64 -6.73 19.12 10.08
N ARG A 65 -6.89 17.93 9.53
CA ARG A 65 -8.08 17.11 9.73
C ARG A 65 -8.18 16.57 11.16
N LEU A 66 -7.04 16.21 11.75
CA LEU A 66 -6.97 15.64 13.09
C LEU A 66 -6.78 16.68 14.21
N GLU A 67 -6.81 17.98 13.88
CA GLU A 67 -6.69 19.08 14.87
C GLU A 67 -7.64 18.94 16.08
N PRO A 68 -8.93 18.51 15.92
CA PRO A 68 -9.81 18.29 17.06
C PRO A 68 -9.33 17.20 18.03
N TYR A 69 -8.41 16.35 17.60
CA TYR A 69 -7.89 15.19 18.36
C TYR A 69 -6.41 15.31 18.70
N ARG A 70 -5.79 16.48 18.51
CA ARG A 70 -4.34 16.73 18.63
C ARG A 70 -3.72 16.19 19.92
N ASP A 71 -4.46 16.22 21.04
CA ASP A 71 -3.95 15.80 22.35
C ASP A 71 -3.73 14.28 22.46
N ARG A 72 -4.29 13.51 21.53
CA ARG A 72 -4.21 12.03 21.49
C ARG A 72 -3.65 11.47 20.18
N VAL A 73 -3.21 12.34 19.27
CA VAL A 73 -2.66 11.96 17.97
C VAL A 73 -1.20 12.38 17.85
N SER A 74 -0.34 11.45 17.44
CA SER A 74 1.04 11.71 17.09
C SER A 74 1.22 11.44 15.59
N LEU A 75 1.74 12.41 14.84
CA LEU A 75 2.03 12.28 13.40
C LEU A 75 3.53 12.14 13.19
N VAL A 76 3.94 11.11 12.48
CA VAL A 76 5.35 10.76 12.27
C VAL A 76 5.64 10.68 10.77
N HIS A 77 6.65 11.43 10.31
CA HIS A 77 7.16 11.33 8.94
C HIS A 77 8.13 10.14 8.87
N ALA A 78 7.64 9.01 8.43
CA ALA A 78 8.40 7.77 8.26
C ALA A 78 7.73 6.86 7.23
N ASN A 79 8.44 5.84 6.80
CA ASN A 79 7.83 4.74 6.07
C ASN A 79 7.16 3.76 7.06
N TYR A 80 6.00 3.21 6.74
CA TYR A 80 5.32 2.22 7.57
C TYR A 80 6.19 0.96 7.83
N SER A 81 7.16 0.66 6.97
CA SER A 81 8.13 -0.41 7.19
C SER A 81 9.04 -0.15 8.40
N GLU A 82 9.11 1.08 8.89
CA GLU A 82 9.90 1.50 10.06
C GLU A 82 9.05 1.52 11.35
N ILE A 83 7.90 0.86 11.37
CA ILE A 83 6.95 0.87 12.50
C ILE A 83 7.60 0.53 13.84
N GLU A 84 8.57 -0.38 13.89
CA GLU A 84 9.29 -0.71 15.12
C GLU A 84 10.08 0.49 15.64
N ASN A 85 10.87 1.15 14.79
CA ASN A 85 11.65 2.33 15.15
C ASN A 85 10.74 3.48 15.62
N VAL A 86 9.59 3.65 14.96
CA VAL A 86 8.59 4.67 15.32
C VAL A 86 8.02 4.40 16.72
N LEU A 87 7.63 3.16 17.01
CA LEU A 87 7.07 2.78 18.31
C LEU A 87 8.13 2.86 19.41
N ASP A 88 9.35 2.41 19.16
CA ASP A 88 10.47 2.50 20.09
C ASP A 88 10.80 3.97 20.42
N GLY A 89 10.81 4.84 19.41
CA GLY A 89 11.05 6.29 19.59
C GLY A 89 9.91 7.01 20.36
N LEU A 90 8.77 6.38 20.54
CA LEU A 90 7.63 6.87 21.30
C LEU A 90 7.45 6.16 22.65
N ASP A 91 8.37 5.27 23.05
CA ASP A 91 8.32 4.43 24.25
C ASP A 91 7.04 3.56 24.30
N ILE A 92 6.64 2.98 23.15
CA ILE A 92 5.45 2.13 23.00
C ILE A 92 5.87 0.69 22.71
N ASP A 93 5.70 -0.21 23.68
CA ASP A 93 6.05 -1.64 23.51
C ASP A 93 5.07 -2.39 22.62
N GLY A 94 3.77 -2.05 22.70
CA GLY A 94 2.73 -2.73 21.96
C GLY A 94 1.51 -1.90 21.70
N VAL A 95 0.74 -2.27 20.66
CA VAL A 95 -0.44 -1.54 20.21
C VAL A 95 -1.67 -2.45 20.08
N ASP A 96 -2.85 -1.87 20.22
CA ASP A 96 -4.12 -2.59 20.18
C ASP A 96 -4.70 -2.72 18.77
N GLY A 97 -4.15 -1.96 17.81
CA GLY A 97 -4.49 -2.14 16.41
C GLY A 97 -3.55 -1.41 15.47
N ILE A 98 -3.38 -2.01 14.28
CA ILE A 98 -2.59 -1.44 13.18
C ILE A 98 -3.47 -1.49 11.94
N LEU A 99 -3.56 -0.36 11.24
CA LEU A 99 -4.20 -0.23 9.94
C LEU A 99 -3.13 0.08 8.87
N LEU A 100 -3.21 -0.63 7.75
CA LEU A 100 -2.45 -0.33 6.55
C LEU A 100 -3.43 -0.26 5.36
N ASP A 101 -3.58 0.93 4.76
CA ASP A 101 -4.33 1.17 3.51
C ASP A 101 -3.31 1.37 2.39
N LEU A 102 -2.94 0.27 1.70
CA LEU A 102 -1.80 0.25 0.80
C LEU A 102 -2.06 0.97 -0.52
N GLY A 103 -1.00 1.29 -1.22
CA GLY A 103 -1.03 1.90 -2.55
C GLY A 103 -0.93 3.44 -2.51
N VAL A 104 -1.43 4.07 -3.54
CA VAL A 104 -1.36 5.54 -3.72
C VAL A 104 -2.59 6.22 -3.12
N SER A 105 -2.36 7.31 -2.43
CA SER A 105 -3.44 8.13 -1.91
C SER A 105 -4.18 8.87 -3.04
N SER A 106 -5.46 9.22 -2.80
CA SER A 106 -6.21 9.99 -3.81
C SER A 106 -5.55 11.33 -4.17
N PRO A 107 -5.02 12.12 -3.22
CA PRO A 107 -4.27 13.32 -3.56
C PRO A 107 -3.08 13.07 -4.50
N GLN A 108 -2.36 11.95 -4.34
CA GLN A 108 -1.25 11.60 -5.23
C GLN A 108 -1.71 11.27 -6.65
N LEU A 109 -2.91 10.67 -6.81
CA LEU A 109 -3.51 10.39 -8.12
C LEU A 109 -4.14 11.61 -8.77
N ASP A 110 -4.70 12.52 -7.96
CA ASP A 110 -5.43 13.72 -8.43
C ASP A 110 -4.46 14.87 -8.74
N ASP A 111 -3.28 14.88 -8.12
CA ASP A 111 -2.19 15.80 -8.49
C ASP A 111 -1.46 15.25 -9.73
N GLY A 112 -1.86 15.77 -10.90
CA GLY A 112 -1.27 15.36 -12.18
C GLY A 112 0.25 15.49 -12.23
N GLU A 113 0.83 16.50 -11.57
CA GLU A 113 2.28 16.76 -11.57
C GLU A 113 3.11 15.66 -10.87
N ARG A 114 2.49 14.82 -10.03
CA ARG A 114 3.15 13.70 -9.35
C ARG A 114 3.44 12.49 -10.25
N GLY A 115 2.92 12.45 -11.48
CA GLY A 115 3.23 11.42 -12.48
C GLY A 115 2.67 10.02 -12.22
N PHE A 116 1.75 9.83 -11.29
CA PHE A 116 1.12 8.54 -11.00
C PHE A 116 0.09 8.11 -12.05
N SER A 117 -0.49 9.09 -12.77
CA SER A 117 -1.55 8.84 -13.73
C SER A 117 -1.00 8.60 -15.13
N TYR A 118 -1.50 7.56 -15.80
CA TYR A 118 -1.28 7.31 -17.22
C TYR A 118 -2.31 8.01 -18.12
N MET A 119 -3.19 8.85 -17.55
CA MET A 119 -4.26 9.56 -18.26
C MET A 119 -3.96 11.05 -18.46
N VAL A 120 -3.00 11.59 -17.73
CA VAL A 120 -2.62 12.99 -17.72
C VAL A 120 -1.14 13.10 -18.04
N ASP A 121 -0.76 14.06 -18.88
CA ASP A 121 0.64 14.33 -19.18
C ASP A 121 1.32 15.06 -18.03
N ALA A 122 2.39 14.45 -17.51
CA ALA A 122 3.11 14.94 -16.34
C ALA A 122 4.56 14.45 -16.35
N PRO A 123 5.46 15.04 -15.56
CA PRO A 123 6.79 14.49 -15.35
C PRO A 123 6.76 13.03 -14.87
N LEU A 124 7.71 12.22 -15.30
CA LEU A 124 7.88 10.83 -14.84
C LEU A 124 8.50 10.83 -13.43
N ASP A 125 7.69 11.10 -12.40
CA ASP A 125 8.14 11.11 -11.01
C ASP A 125 7.73 9.83 -10.26
N MET A 126 6.48 9.64 -9.93
CA MET A 126 5.89 8.51 -9.19
C MET A 126 6.46 8.30 -7.77
N ARG A 127 7.21 9.24 -7.20
CA ARG A 127 7.68 9.14 -5.80
C ARG A 127 6.54 9.46 -4.83
N MET A 128 6.35 8.62 -3.84
CA MET A 128 5.44 8.91 -2.72
C MET A 128 6.08 9.93 -1.78
N ASN A 129 7.37 9.78 -1.47
CA ASN A 129 8.16 10.78 -0.77
C ASN A 129 9.00 11.58 -1.79
N SER A 130 8.71 12.87 -1.94
CA SER A 130 9.42 13.76 -2.89
C SER A 130 10.91 13.96 -2.59
N ALA A 131 11.35 13.63 -1.38
CA ALA A 131 12.77 13.70 -0.99
C ALA A 131 13.58 12.48 -1.46
N ASP A 132 12.93 11.40 -1.91
CA ASP A 132 13.63 10.22 -2.41
C ASP A 132 14.35 10.55 -3.72
N THR A 133 15.49 9.90 -3.95
CA THR A 133 16.32 10.15 -5.14
C THR A 133 15.92 9.34 -6.35
N ARG A 134 15.21 8.22 -6.16
CA ARG A 134 14.78 7.30 -7.21
C ARG A 134 13.37 7.66 -7.66
N ASP A 135 13.24 8.19 -8.87
CA ASP A 135 11.98 8.49 -9.54
C ASP A 135 11.75 7.57 -10.75
N ALA A 136 10.60 7.70 -11.40
CA ALA A 136 10.26 6.93 -12.59
C ALA A 136 11.13 7.34 -13.79
N HIS A 137 11.54 8.60 -13.86
CA HIS A 137 12.45 9.08 -14.91
C HIS A 137 13.80 8.35 -14.85
N LEU A 138 14.37 8.21 -13.67
CA LEU A 138 15.63 7.48 -13.48
C LEU A 138 15.46 6.00 -13.89
N ILE A 139 14.40 5.33 -13.45
CA ILE A 139 14.14 3.92 -13.80
C ILE A 139 14.03 3.76 -15.32
N VAL A 140 13.18 4.54 -15.97
CA VAL A 140 12.89 4.43 -17.40
C VAL A 140 14.11 4.74 -18.26
N ASN A 141 14.91 5.75 -17.87
CA ASN A 141 16.02 6.22 -18.69
C ASN A 141 17.38 5.57 -18.38
N SER A 142 17.57 4.95 -17.19
CA SER A 142 18.89 4.44 -16.80
C SER A 142 18.97 2.95 -16.52
N TRP A 143 17.85 2.29 -16.14
CA TRP A 143 17.88 0.86 -15.84
C TRP A 143 18.11 0.03 -17.12
N SER A 144 18.82 -1.08 -17.00
CA SER A 144 19.10 -2.00 -18.10
C SER A 144 17.81 -2.65 -18.63
N TYR A 145 17.87 -3.20 -19.84
CA TYR A 145 16.77 -3.98 -20.42
C TYR A 145 16.30 -5.11 -19.48
N GLU A 146 17.25 -5.82 -18.87
CA GLU A 146 16.92 -6.95 -17.98
C GLU A 146 16.22 -6.49 -16.70
N GLU A 147 16.65 -5.36 -16.12
CA GLU A 147 16.00 -4.78 -14.93
C GLU A 147 14.58 -4.29 -15.27
N LEU A 148 14.41 -3.57 -16.38
CA LEU A 148 13.09 -3.12 -16.84
C LEU A 148 12.17 -4.31 -17.12
N LYS A 149 12.64 -5.31 -17.86
CA LYS A 149 11.89 -6.53 -18.16
C LYS A 149 11.47 -7.24 -16.87
N LYS A 150 12.38 -7.34 -15.89
CA LYS A 150 12.13 -7.98 -14.61
C LYS A 150 11.00 -7.31 -13.85
N ILE A 151 11.07 -5.98 -13.65
CA ILE A 151 10.01 -5.30 -12.89
C ILE A 151 8.67 -5.32 -13.64
N LEU A 152 8.66 -5.15 -14.95
CA LEU A 152 7.43 -5.24 -15.75
C LEU A 152 6.78 -6.62 -15.62
N TYR A 153 7.56 -7.68 -15.59
CA TYR A 153 7.07 -9.05 -15.43
C TYR A 153 6.66 -9.35 -13.98
N GLU A 154 7.54 -9.08 -13.01
CA GLU A 154 7.32 -9.45 -11.61
C GLU A 154 6.32 -8.53 -10.89
N TYR A 155 6.39 -7.20 -11.11
CA TYR A 155 5.58 -6.21 -10.42
C TYR A 155 4.33 -5.78 -11.21
N GLY A 156 4.39 -5.88 -12.54
CA GLY A 156 3.26 -5.58 -13.42
C GLY A 156 2.42 -6.80 -13.79
N GLU A 157 2.95 -8.02 -13.60
CA GLU A 157 2.38 -9.23 -14.20
C GLU A 157 2.11 -9.00 -15.72
N GLU A 158 3.04 -8.25 -16.39
CA GLU A 158 2.87 -7.79 -17.76
C GLU A 158 3.36 -8.84 -18.77
N ARG A 159 2.47 -9.32 -19.61
CA ARG A 159 2.78 -10.35 -20.63
C ARG A 159 3.74 -9.87 -21.71
N TYR A 160 3.70 -8.57 -22.01
CA TYR A 160 4.51 -7.93 -23.05
C TYR A 160 5.77 -7.26 -22.47
N ALA A 161 6.19 -7.65 -21.28
CA ALA A 161 7.34 -7.09 -20.57
C ALA A 161 8.62 -7.04 -21.44
N PRO A 162 9.00 -8.09 -22.20
CA PRO A 162 10.17 -8.02 -23.06
C PRO A 162 10.06 -6.98 -24.18
N GLN A 163 8.90 -6.91 -24.84
CA GLN A 163 8.65 -5.98 -25.93
C GLN A 163 8.63 -4.53 -25.45
N ILE A 164 7.98 -4.28 -24.31
CA ILE A 164 7.90 -2.96 -23.69
C ILE A 164 9.28 -2.50 -23.22
N ALA A 165 10.03 -3.35 -22.51
CA ALA A 165 11.40 -3.03 -22.09
C ALA A 165 12.31 -2.71 -23.29
N ALA A 166 12.25 -3.49 -24.36
CA ALA A 166 13.01 -3.23 -25.59
C ALA A 166 12.60 -1.92 -26.27
N ALA A 167 11.30 -1.58 -26.26
CA ALA A 167 10.81 -0.33 -26.83
C ALA A 167 11.28 0.89 -26.03
N ILE A 168 11.25 0.80 -24.68
CA ILE A 168 11.77 1.84 -23.80
C ILE A 168 13.27 2.05 -24.06
N CYS A 169 14.07 0.97 -24.10
CA CYS A 169 15.51 1.07 -24.35
C CYS A 169 15.81 1.73 -25.70
N ARG A 170 15.14 1.35 -26.78
CA ARG A 170 15.33 1.97 -28.11
C ARG A 170 14.94 3.46 -28.10
N ARG A 171 13.80 3.79 -27.48
CA ARG A 171 13.29 5.16 -27.52
C ARG A 171 14.20 6.14 -26.77
N ARG A 172 14.73 5.74 -25.62
CA ARG A 172 15.61 6.58 -24.81
C ARG A 172 16.99 6.83 -25.43
N GLU A 173 17.45 5.95 -26.35
CA GLU A 173 18.68 6.16 -27.14
C GLU A 173 18.54 7.36 -28.09
N GLU A 174 17.32 7.61 -28.61
CA GLU A 174 17.03 8.77 -29.45
C GLU A 174 16.84 10.04 -28.62
N LYS A 175 16.01 9.96 -27.57
CA LYS A 175 15.63 11.07 -26.70
C LYS A 175 15.16 10.51 -25.34
N PRO A 176 15.63 11.05 -24.21
CA PRO A 176 15.13 10.66 -22.89
C PRO A 176 13.60 10.79 -22.81
N VAL A 177 12.96 9.79 -22.18
CA VAL A 177 11.52 9.77 -21.91
C VAL A 177 11.25 10.65 -20.70
N LYS A 178 10.51 11.73 -20.86
CA LYS A 178 10.33 12.75 -19.83
C LYS A 178 8.98 12.74 -19.18
N THR A 179 7.93 12.34 -19.91
CA THR A 179 6.56 12.47 -19.43
C THR A 179 5.82 11.13 -19.42
N THR A 180 4.74 11.11 -18.67
CA THR A 180 3.84 9.96 -18.54
C THR A 180 3.25 9.56 -19.88
N LEU A 181 2.77 10.51 -20.70
CA LEU A 181 2.17 10.18 -22.00
C LEU A 181 3.22 9.73 -23.03
N GLU A 182 4.45 10.27 -23.00
CA GLU A 182 5.55 9.72 -23.79
C GLU A 182 5.77 8.22 -23.47
N LEU A 183 5.75 7.85 -22.18
CA LEU A 183 5.87 6.45 -21.74
C LEU A 183 4.65 5.61 -22.18
N VAL A 184 3.43 6.15 -22.06
CA VAL A 184 2.21 5.48 -22.54
C VAL A 184 2.31 5.14 -24.02
N ASP A 185 2.77 6.08 -24.87
CA ASP A 185 2.92 5.88 -26.30
C ASP A 185 3.95 4.79 -26.64
N ILE A 186 5.06 4.74 -25.90
CA ILE A 186 6.06 3.67 -26.03
C ILE A 186 5.45 2.31 -25.70
N ILE A 187 4.73 2.21 -24.58
CA ILE A 187 4.07 0.97 -24.15
C ILE A 187 3.08 0.51 -25.20
N ARG A 188 2.22 1.41 -25.68
CA ARG A 188 1.21 1.09 -26.70
C ARG A 188 1.84 0.62 -28.03
N SER A 189 2.94 1.24 -28.45
CA SER A 189 3.65 0.87 -29.68
C SER A 189 4.27 -0.53 -29.60
N ALA A 190 4.57 -1.01 -28.39
CA ALA A 190 5.18 -2.32 -28.15
C ALA A 190 4.15 -3.46 -28.04
N MET A 191 2.84 -3.13 -27.97
CA MET A 191 1.79 -4.11 -27.74
C MET A 191 1.04 -4.44 -29.04
N PRO A 192 0.56 -5.69 -29.21
CA PRO A 192 -0.25 -6.05 -30.38
C PRO A 192 -1.63 -5.41 -30.31
N ALA A 193 -2.26 -5.19 -31.46
CA ALA A 193 -3.56 -4.57 -31.59
C ALA A 193 -4.67 -5.27 -30.77
N SER A 194 -4.57 -6.58 -30.56
CA SER A 194 -5.51 -7.35 -29.73
C SER A 194 -5.45 -6.92 -28.26
N ALA A 195 -4.25 -6.69 -27.72
CA ALA A 195 -4.06 -6.24 -26.33
C ALA A 195 -4.55 -4.80 -26.11
N LEU A 196 -4.43 -3.94 -27.14
CA LEU A 196 -4.92 -2.56 -27.07
C LEU A 196 -6.47 -2.44 -27.02
N ARG A 197 -7.19 -3.53 -27.34
CA ARG A 197 -8.68 -3.61 -27.28
C ARG A 197 -9.19 -4.16 -25.94
N GLU A 198 -8.32 -4.57 -25.03
CA GLU A 198 -8.73 -5.05 -23.71
C GLU A 198 -9.41 -3.91 -22.92
N LYS A 199 -10.31 -4.27 -21.98
CA LYS A 199 -11.00 -3.28 -21.12
C LYS A 199 -10.06 -2.46 -20.26
N GLN A 200 -8.92 -3.03 -19.92
CA GLN A 200 -7.91 -2.38 -19.07
C GLN A 200 -7.00 -1.51 -19.92
N HIS A 201 -6.68 -0.31 -19.43
CA HIS A 201 -5.74 0.57 -20.13
C HIS A 201 -4.39 -0.12 -20.31
N PRO A 202 -3.79 -0.11 -21.53
CA PRO A 202 -2.56 -0.84 -21.84
C PRO A 202 -1.38 -0.54 -20.91
N ALA A 203 -1.23 0.73 -20.49
CA ALA A 203 -0.14 1.15 -19.63
C ALA A 203 -0.35 0.82 -18.13
N LYS A 204 -1.53 0.39 -17.69
CA LYS A 204 -1.86 0.20 -16.27
C LYS A 204 -0.84 -0.67 -15.55
N ARG A 205 -0.52 -1.84 -16.11
CA ARG A 205 0.41 -2.80 -15.51
C ARG A 205 1.84 -2.30 -15.47
N SER A 206 2.28 -1.64 -16.54
CA SER A 206 3.62 -1.07 -16.62
C SER A 206 3.80 0.10 -15.64
N PHE A 207 2.79 0.97 -15.50
CA PHE A 207 2.80 2.05 -14.50
C PHE A 207 2.82 1.49 -13.08
N GLN A 208 2.00 0.48 -12.78
CA GLN A 208 2.06 -0.23 -11.50
C GLN A 208 3.46 -0.78 -11.23
N ALA A 209 4.08 -1.44 -12.22
CA ALA A 209 5.41 -2.01 -12.06
C ALA A 209 6.48 -0.97 -11.75
N ILE A 210 6.48 0.15 -12.48
CA ILE A 210 7.42 1.25 -12.27
C ILE A 210 7.18 1.90 -10.92
N ARG A 211 5.93 2.17 -10.54
CA ARG A 211 5.56 2.75 -9.24
C ARG A 211 6.06 1.89 -8.08
N ILE A 212 5.81 0.58 -8.14
CA ILE A 212 6.29 -0.38 -7.14
C ILE A 212 7.82 -0.33 -7.04
N ALA A 213 8.52 -0.26 -8.18
CA ALA A 213 9.99 -0.20 -8.21
C ALA A 213 10.52 1.15 -7.69
N VAL A 214 9.85 2.27 -8.00
CA VAL A 214 10.23 3.60 -7.48
C VAL A 214 10.16 3.62 -5.95
N ASN A 215 9.07 3.08 -5.39
CA ASN A 215 8.73 3.23 -3.97
C ASN A 215 9.11 2.03 -3.10
N ASP A 216 9.67 0.96 -3.69
CA ASP A 216 10.03 -0.29 -3.01
C ASP A 216 8.85 -0.96 -2.25
N GLU A 217 7.62 -0.79 -2.76
CA GLU A 217 6.36 -1.06 -2.07
C GLU A 217 6.25 -2.50 -1.53
N LEU A 218 6.65 -3.51 -2.32
CA LEU A 218 6.52 -4.92 -1.91
C LEU A 218 7.53 -5.34 -0.86
N ASN A 219 8.74 -4.77 -0.89
CA ASN A 219 9.76 -5.01 0.13
C ASN A 219 9.35 -4.35 1.46
N ASP A 220 8.90 -3.09 1.42
CA ASP A 220 8.39 -2.39 2.59
C ASP A 220 7.18 -3.10 3.21
N LEU A 221 6.26 -3.60 2.36
CA LEU A 221 5.13 -4.42 2.82
C LEU A 221 5.60 -5.70 3.51
N SER A 222 6.60 -6.39 2.96
CA SER A 222 7.12 -7.61 3.57
C SER A 222 7.72 -7.31 4.94
N LYS A 223 8.51 -6.23 5.08
CA LYS A 223 9.11 -5.80 6.35
C LYS A 223 8.04 -5.47 7.39
N VAL A 224 7.03 -4.65 7.04
CA VAL A 224 6.00 -4.28 8.01
C VAL A 224 5.16 -5.47 8.45
N MET A 225 4.90 -6.44 7.56
CA MET A 225 4.17 -7.66 7.96
C MET A 225 4.93 -8.51 8.98
N GLU A 226 6.26 -8.51 8.93
CA GLU A 226 7.13 -9.17 9.91
C GLU A 226 7.19 -8.41 11.23
N ALA A 227 7.24 -7.06 11.18
CA ALA A 227 7.36 -6.17 12.31
C ALA A 227 6.05 -5.95 13.08
N ALA A 228 4.92 -5.79 12.36
CA ALA A 228 3.64 -5.38 12.94
C ALA A 228 3.03 -6.45 13.87
N ILE A 229 3.06 -7.73 13.47
CA ILE A 229 2.44 -8.82 14.24
C ILE A 229 3.06 -8.99 15.65
N PRO A 230 4.40 -8.95 15.83
CA PRO A 230 4.99 -8.97 17.16
C PRO A 230 4.58 -7.81 18.04
N ARG A 231 4.40 -6.61 17.47
CA ARG A 231 4.04 -5.38 18.20
C ARG A 231 2.55 -5.28 18.59
N LEU A 232 1.71 -6.20 18.16
CA LEU A 232 0.33 -6.26 18.64
C LEU A 232 0.25 -6.78 20.06
N ASN A 233 -0.51 -6.09 20.89
CA ASN A 233 -0.98 -6.58 22.19
C ASN A 233 -1.89 -7.79 22.00
N ARG A 234 -2.03 -8.63 23.02
CA ARG A 234 -2.99 -9.74 22.99
C ARG A 234 -4.40 -9.22 22.76
N GLY A 235 -5.08 -9.76 21.74
CA GLY A 235 -6.40 -9.28 21.28
C GLY A 235 -6.33 -8.08 20.34
N GLY A 236 -5.13 -7.52 20.13
CA GLY A 236 -4.90 -6.44 19.15
C GLY A 236 -5.02 -6.94 17.71
N ARG A 237 -5.41 -6.08 16.79
CA ARG A 237 -5.73 -6.45 15.41
C ARG A 237 -4.90 -5.72 14.36
N LEU A 238 -4.49 -6.46 13.34
CA LEU A 238 -3.89 -5.91 12.12
C LEU A 238 -4.93 -5.99 11.01
N ALA A 239 -5.29 -4.83 10.46
CA ALA A 239 -6.16 -4.66 9.30
C ALA A 239 -5.35 -4.12 8.13
N VAL A 240 -5.38 -4.81 6.98
CA VAL A 240 -4.62 -4.42 5.78
C VAL A 240 -5.52 -4.41 4.57
N ILE A 241 -5.62 -3.26 3.90
CA ILE A 241 -6.27 -3.10 2.59
C ILE A 241 -5.21 -3.20 1.51
N THR A 242 -5.46 -4.00 0.49
CA THR A 242 -4.58 -4.20 -0.67
C THR A 242 -5.35 -3.91 -1.95
N PHE A 243 -4.67 -3.44 -3.01
CA PHE A 243 -5.29 -3.04 -4.28
C PHE A 243 -4.86 -3.87 -5.48
N HIS A 244 -3.87 -4.74 -5.33
CA HIS A 244 -3.43 -5.66 -6.39
C HIS A 244 -3.01 -7.03 -5.85
N SER A 245 -2.87 -7.99 -6.79
CA SER A 245 -2.61 -9.40 -6.50
C SER A 245 -1.33 -9.66 -5.70
N LEU A 246 -0.27 -8.88 -5.93
CA LEU A 246 1.02 -9.08 -5.29
C LEU A 246 0.96 -8.68 -3.81
N GLU A 247 0.36 -7.53 -3.49
CA GLU A 247 0.13 -7.12 -2.10
C GLU A 247 -0.73 -8.14 -1.35
N ASP A 248 -1.89 -8.52 -1.94
CA ASP A 248 -2.81 -9.49 -1.32
C ASP A 248 -2.12 -10.84 -1.05
N ARG A 249 -1.21 -11.26 -1.94
CA ARG A 249 -0.42 -12.49 -1.78
C ARG A 249 0.54 -12.40 -0.60
N ILE A 250 1.26 -11.29 -0.44
CA ILE A 250 2.18 -11.05 0.68
C ILE A 250 1.41 -11.06 1.99
N VAL A 251 0.37 -10.24 2.12
CA VAL A 251 -0.45 -10.12 3.33
C VAL A 251 -1.09 -11.46 3.71
N LYS A 252 -1.72 -12.13 2.74
CA LYS A 252 -2.33 -13.46 2.93
C LYS A 252 -1.32 -14.47 3.46
N ASN A 253 -0.13 -14.54 2.85
CA ASN A 253 0.88 -15.51 3.21
C ASN A 253 1.48 -15.21 4.60
N ALA A 254 1.75 -13.95 4.92
CA ALA A 254 2.25 -13.53 6.21
C ALA A 254 1.25 -13.84 7.33
N MET A 255 -0.03 -13.45 7.19
CA MET A 255 -1.07 -13.74 8.17
C MET A 255 -1.32 -15.25 8.32
N ALA A 256 -1.35 -16.00 7.21
CA ALA A 256 -1.52 -17.46 7.26
C ALA A 256 -0.31 -18.16 7.92
N GLY A 257 0.91 -17.66 7.65
CA GLY A 257 2.13 -18.15 8.30
C GLY A 257 2.12 -17.94 9.81
N ALA A 258 1.70 -16.75 10.25
CA ALA A 258 1.58 -16.39 11.67
C ALA A 258 0.43 -17.16 12.39
N ALA A 259 -0.64 -17.49 11.65
CA ALA A 259 -1.75 -18.28 12.17
C ALA A 259 -1.43 -19.79 12.22
N LYS A 260 -0.42 -20.23 11.45
CA LYS A 260 0.01 -21.62 11.45
C LYS A 260 0.95 -21.87 12.62
N GLY A 261 0.57 -22.76 13.53
CA GLY A 261 1.42 -23.13 14.66
C GLY A 261 2.63 -23.97 14.21
N CYS A 262 2.50 -25.27 14.28
CA CYS A 262 3.56 -26.21 13.94
C CYS A 262 3.95 -26.14 12.46
N THR A 263 5.27 -26.11 12.17
CA THR A 263 5.85 -26.19 10.81
C THR A 263 6.54 -27.54 10.54
N CYS A 264 6.42 -28.51 11.44
CA CYS A 264 6.94 -29.85 11.22
C CYS A 264 6.19 -30.55 10.07
N PRO A 265 6.83 -31.53 9.39
CA PRO A 265 6.15 -32.39 8.42
C PRO A 265 4.91 -33.04 9.04
N PRO A 266 3.80 -33.21 8.30
CA PRO A 266 2.54 -33.75 8.83
C PRO A 266 2.66 -35.15 9.45
N ASN A 267 3.63 -35.94 9.00
CA ASN A 267 3.92 -37.30 9.45
C ASN A 267 4.96 -37.41 10.58
N PHE A 268 5.37 -36.26 11.15
CA PHE A 268 6.30 -36.29 12.28
C PHE A 268 5.55 -36.64 13.57
N PRO A 269 6.00 -37.68 14.33
CA PRO A 269 5.24 -38.22 15.46
C PRO A 269 5.09 -37.24 16.62
N VAL A 270 6.03 -36.29 16.78
CA VAL A 270 6.00 -35.27 17.84
C VAL A 270 6.48 -33.94 17.27
N CYS A 271 5.81 -32.87 17.64
CA CYS A 271 6.23 -31.53 17.25
C CYS A 271 7.56 -31.14 17.92
N VAL A 272 8.59 -30.87 17.12
CA VAL A 272 9.93 -30.46 17.58
C VAL A 272 10.22 -28.99 17.28
N CYS A 273 9.38 -28.29 16.52
CA CYS A 273 9.63 -26.88 16.16
C CYS A 273 9.25 -25.88 17.27
N GLY A 274 8.44 -26.27 18.25
CA GLY A 274 7.99 -25.41 19.35
C GLY A 274 7.14 -24.21 18.93
N LYS A 275 6.84 -24.04 17.63
CA LYS A 275 6.08 -22.90 17.13
C LYS A 275 4.62 -23.00 17.54
N LYS A 276 4.10 -21.88 18.07
CA LYS A 276 2.69 -21.68 18.39
C LYS A 276 2.09 -20.65 17.42
N PRO A 277 0.78 -20.75 17.12
CA PRO A 277 0.10 -19.68 16.39
C PRO A 277 0.28 -18.36 17.12
N GLN A 278 0.61 -17.29 16.39
CA GLN A 278 0.73 -15.94 16.94
C GLN A 278 -0.56 -15.15 16.77
N VAL A 279 -1.33 -15.49 15.74
CA VAL A 279 -2.58 -14.80 15.42
C VAL A 279 -3.68 -15.80 15.07
N ARG A 280 -4.93 -15.37 15.19
CA ARG A 280 -6.09 -15.98 14.52
C ARG A 280 -6.54 -15.12 13.35
N LEU A 281 -6.94 -15.74 12.24
CA LEU A 281 -7.50 -15.03 11.10
C LEU A 281 -8.96 -14.64 11.42
N ILE A 282 -9.26 -13.35 11.46
CA ILE A 282 -10.63 -12.85 11.56
C ILE A 282 -11.31 -13.01 10.21
N THR A 283 -10.61 -12.66 9.12
CA THR A 283 -11.10 -12.84 7.75
C THR A 283 -10.41 -14.03 7.09
N ARG A 284 -11.14 -15.12 6.84
CA ARG A 284 -10.62 -16.26 6.04
C ARG A 284 -10.57 -15.94 4.55
N LYS A 285 -11.58 -15.22 4.03
CA LYS A 285 -11.63 -14.60 2.71
C LYS A 285 -11.50 -13.10 2.90
N PRO A 286 -10.93 -12.35 1.94
CA PRO A 286 -10.88 -10.90 2.06
C PRO A 286 -12.29 -10.31 2.03
N ILE A 287 -12.52 -9.25 2.78
CA ILE A 287 -13.68 -8.38 2.62
C ILE A 287 -13.42 -7.52 1.39
N VAL A 288 -14.44 -7.33 0.56
CA VAL A 288 -14.39 -6.51 -0.66
C VAL A 288 -15.53 -5.49 -0.61
N SER A 289 -15.35 -4.38 -1.31
CA SER A 289 -16.33 -3.30 -1.37
C SER A 289 -17.69 -3.76 -1.92
N GLY A 290 -18.75 -3.35 -1.28
CA GLY A 290 -20.13 -3.56 -1.73
C GLY A 290 -20.49 -2.68 -2.93
N GLU A 291 -21.65 -2.94 -3.54
CA GLU A 291 -22.12 -2.20 -4.73
C GLU A 291 -22.29 -0.71 -4.44
N ASP A 292 -22.86 -0.34 -3.29
CA ASP A 292 -23.07 1.05 -2.88
C ASP A 292 -21.75 1.84 -2.74
N GLU A 293 -20.68 1.17 -2.25
CA GLU A 293 -19.36 1.79 -2.17
C GLU A 293 -18.76 1.93 -3.57
N LEU A 294 -18.90 0.93 -4.43
CA LEU A 294 -18.36 0.96 -5.80
C LEU A 294 -19.00 2.04 -6.67
N GLU A 295 -20.27 2.35 -6.46
CA GLU A 295 -20.97 3.46 -7.14
C GLU A 295 -20.38 4.82 -6.71
N ARG A 296 -20.12 4.99 -5.40
CA ARG A 296 -19.57 6.24 -4.84
C ARG A 296 -18.07 6.37 -5.00
N ASN A 297 -17.35 5.25 -4.95
CA ASN A 297 -15.88 5.19 -5.01
C ASN A 297 -15.39 4.06 -5.94
N PRO A 298 -15.31 4.28 -7.27
CA PRO A 298 -14.82 3.27 -8.21
C PRO A 298 -13.38 2.78 -7.94
N ARG A 299 -12.58 3.54 -7.17
CA ARG A 299 -11.21 3.16 -6.76
C ARG A 299 -11.21 1.97 -5.82
N ALA A 300 -12.30 1.74 -5.09
CA ALA A 300 -12.47 0.59 -4.18
C ALA A 300 -12.62 -0.77 -4.91
N ARG A 301 -12.80 -0.78 -6.25
CA ARG A 301 -13.08 -2.00 -7.03
C ARG A 301 -12.08 -3.14 -6.81
N SER A 302 -10.81 -2.82 -6.60
CA SER A 302 -9.76 -3.82 -6.43
C SER A 302 -9.36 -4.02 -4.97
N ALA A 303 -10.00 -3.29 -4.06
CA ALA A 303 -9.69 -3.33 -2.63
C ALA A 303 -10.03 -4.69 -2.01
N LYS A 304 -9.14 -5.15 -1.13
CA LYS A 304 -9.29 -6.38 -0.36
C LYS A 304 -8.79 -6.15 1.05
N LEU A 305 -9.70 -6.19 2.02
CA LEU A 305 -9.35 -6.06 3.43
C LEU A 305 -9.13 -7.44 4.04
N ARG A 306 -7.98 -7.60 4.72
CA ARG A 306 -7.67 -8.76 5.54
C ARG A 306 -7.39 -8.35 6.97
N ILE A 307 -7.87 -9.16 7.92
CA ILE A 307 -7.76 -8.88 9.36
C ILE A 307 -7.29 -10.13 10.09
N CYS A 308 -6.31 -9.97 10.97
CA CYS A 308 -5.94 -10.97 11.95
C CYS A 308 -5.87 -10.36 13.35
N GLU A 309 -5.96 -11.22 14.39
CA GLU A 309 -5.95 -10.83 15.78
C GLU A 309 -4.86 -11.60 16.54
N LYS A 310 -4.09 -10.90 17.38
CA LYS A 310 -3.04 -11.47 18.24
C LYS A 310 -3.63 -12.39 19.32
N LEU A 311 -3.01 -13.58 19.51
CA LEU A 311 -3.41 -14.60 20.48
C LEU A 311 -2.79 -14.38 21.86
#